data_2b60a23295de5c93241e89e574076a3e
#
_entry.id   2b60a23295de5c93241e89e574076a3e
#
_cell.length_a   1.000
_cell.length_b   1.000
_cell.length_c   1.000
_cell.angle_alpha   90.00
_cell.angle_beta   90.00
_cell.angle_gamma   90.00
#
_symmetry.space_group_name_H-M   'P 1'
#
loop_
_entity.id
_entity.type
_entity.pdbx_description
1 polymer ?
#
loop_
_entity_poly.entity_id
_entity_poly.type
_entity_poly.pdbx_seq_one_letter_code
_entity_poly.pdbx_strand_id
1 'polypeptide(L)'
;MSFFSFLLGAFLAVTCCLFVFIWHKKQSTKKNLKQYQPVSIDSSVKNAKTLLNAADHSYAVDNNALAAVWKSRGCKEHAEREGRIYTIKGSWAIKKKLIKPGVDGFLNDIPLPRDCGCYMIYMYNLRSLPPSMLTPSAIKSLQK
;
A
#
# COMPACT_ATOMS: atom_id res chain seq x y z
N MET A 1 -1.18 46.28 -17.31
CA MET A 1 -1.13 45.20 -16.29
C MET A 1 0.33 44.83 -16.08
N SER A 2 0.86 45.02 -14.86
CA SER A 2 2.28 44.83 -14.61
C SER A 2 2.63 43.34 -14.54
N PHE A 3 3.75 42.97 -15.15
CA PHE A 3 4.33 41.62 -15.11
C PHE A 3 4.40 41.04 -13.68
N PHE A 4 4.54 41.91 -12.70
CA PHE A 4 4.56 41.58 -11.27
C PHE A 4 3.21 41.00 -10.77
N SER A 5 2.09 41.50 -11.24
CA SER A 5 0.76 41.00 -10.85
C SER A 5 0.49 39.60 -11.40
N PHE A 6 1.02 39.29 -12.60
CA PHE A 6 0.92 37.96 -13.22
C PHE A 6 1.75 36.92 -12.44
N LEU A 7 2.99 37.28 -12.06
CA LEU A 7 3.87 36.41 -11.27
C LEU A 7 3.27 36.13 -9.87
N LEU A 8 2.70 37.13 -9.22
CA LEU A 8 2.05 36.96 -7.91
C LEU A 8 0.85 36.01 -8.00
N GLY A 9 0.02 36.16 -9.02
CA GLY A 9 -1.12 35.27 -9.27
C GLY A 9 -0.72 33.83 -9.54
N ALA A 10 0.33 33.63 -10.35
CA ALA A 10 0.86 32.28 -10.64
C ALA A 10 1.42 31.60 -9.38
N PHE A 11 2.13 32.36 -8.53
CA PHE A 11 2.66 31.83 -7.27
C PHE A 11 1.55 31.42 -6.29
N LEU A 12 0.51 32.22 -6.16
CA LEU A 12 -0.66 31.89 -5.32
C LEU A 12 -1.39 30.65 -5.83
N ALA A 13 -1.57 30.49 -7.15
CA ALA A 13 -2.21 29.33 -7.72
C ALA A 13 -1.43 28.03 -7.42
N VAL A 14 -0.10 28.06 -7.59
CA VAL A 14 0.77 26.90 -7.31
C VAL A 14 0.72 26.53 -5.82
N THR A 15 0.79 27.50 -4.92
CA THR A 15 0.71 27.23 -3.47
C THR A 15 -0.64 26.65 -3.06
N CYS A 16 -1.75 27.13 -3.61
CA CYS A 16 -3.08 26.56 -3.38
C CYS A 16 -3.18 25.12 -3.88
N CYS A 17 -2.68 24.83 -5.08
CA CYS A 17 -2.67 23.48 -5.64
C CYS A 17 -1.85 22.49 -4.77
N LEU A 18 -0.68 22.91 -4.30
CA LEU A 18 0.16 22.10 -3.40
C LEU A 18 -0.54 21.83 -2.08
N PHE A 19 -1.20 22.85 -1.50
CA PHE A 19 -1.94 22.70 -0.24
C PHE A 19 -3.11 21.71 -0.38
N VAL A 20 -3.89 21.82 -1.45
CA VAL A 20 -5.00 20.89 -1.73
C VAL A 20 -4.47 19.47 -1.94
N PHE A 21 -3.36 19.30 -2.67
CA PHE A 21 -2.74 17.99 -2.90
C PHE A 21 -2.27 17.33 -1.59
N ILE A 22 -1.57 18.08 -0.73
CA ILE A 22 -1.10 17.60 0.58
C ILE A 22 -2.30 17.24 1.47
N TRP A 23 -3.33 18.08 1.49
CA TRP A 23 -4.53 17.81 2.28
C TRP A 23 -5.28 16.57 1.81
N HIS A 24 -5.42 16.38 0.49
CA HIS A 24 -6.06 15.22 -0.09
C HIS A 24 -5.28 13.93 0.23
N LYS A 25 -3.95 13.98 0.12
CA LYS A 25 -3.07 12.85 0.51
C LYS A 25 -3.25 12.50 2.00
N LYS A 26 -3.26 13.51 2.88
CA LYS A 26 -3.45 13.33 4.33
C LYS A 26 -4.82 12.76 4.70
N GLN A 27 -5.88 13.13 3.96
CA GLN A 27 -7.21 12.55 4.16
C GLN A 27 -7.29 11.09 3.73
N SER A 28 -6.65 10.72 2.61
CA SER A 28 -6.62 9.33 2.13
C SER A 28 -5.97 8.40 3.16
N THR A 29 -4.82 8.80 3.70
CA THR A 29 -4.11 8.04 4.74
C THR A 29 -4.98 7.85 6.00
N LYS A 30 -5.68 8.92 6.43
CA LYS A 30 -6.58 8.84 7.59
C LYS A 30 -7.77 7.91 7.37
N LYS A 31 -8.34 7.87 6.16
CA LYS A 31 -9.45 6.96 5.83
C LYS A 31 -8.98 5.50 5.87
N ASN A 32 -7.81 5.21 5.29
CA ASN A 32 -7.23 3.87 5.29
C ASN A 32 -6.96 3.39 6.72
N LEU A 33 -6.41 4.25 7.58
CA LEU A 33 -6.14 3.91 8.98
C LEU A 33 -7.42 3.64 9.78
N LYS A 34 -8.46 4.48 9.60
CA LYS A 34 -9.74 4.30 10.29
C LYS A 34 -10.45 3.01 9.94
N GLN A 35 -10.32 2.54 8.70
CA GLN A 35 -10.92 1.27 8.27
C GLN A 35 -10.39 0.07 9.07
N TYR A 36 -9.16 0.17 9.60
CA TYR A 36 -8.49 -0.91 10.31
C TYR A 36 -8.40 -0.71 11.82
N GLN A 37 -9.01 0.34 12.37
CA GLN A 37 -9.04 0.55 13.82
C GLN A 37 -9.85 -0.56 14.51
N PRO A 38 -9.38 -1.11 15.63
CA PRO A 38 -10.12 -2.09 16.41
C PRO A 38 -11.36 -1.44 17.03
N VAL A 39 -12.46 -2.17 17.04
CA VAL A 39 -13.76 -1.71 17.55
C VAL A 39 -13.82 -1.65 19.07
N SER A 40 -12.94 -2.36 19.78
CA SER A 40 -12.89 -2.39 21.24
C SER A 40 -11.49 -2.15 21.79
N ILE A 41 -11.42 -1.44 22.91
CA ILE A 41 -10.18 -0.99 23.55
C ILE A 41 -9.61 -2.07 24.52
N ASP A 42 -10.28 -3.18 24.70
CA ASP A 42 -10.13 -4.04 25.87
C ASP A 42 -9.03 -5.11 25.85
N SER A 43 -8.27 -5.23 24.76
CA SER A 43 -7.10 -6.09 24.75
C SER A 43 -5.88 -5.37 24.17
N SER A 44 -5.10 -4.76 25.03
CA SER A 44 -4.02 -3.86 24.64
C SER A 44 -3.03 -4.43 23.59
N VAL A 45 -2.65 -5.68 23.70
CA VAL A 45 -1.66 -6.30 22.79
C VAL A 45 -2.25 -6.65 21.42
N LYS A 46 -3.46 -7.20 21.39
CA LYS A 46 -4.13 -7.55 20.13
C LYS A 46 -4.44 -6.28 19.33
N ASN A 47 -4.95 -5.26 20.02
CA ASN A 47 -5.24 -3.97 19.41
C ASN A 47 -3.99 -3.29 18.87
N ALA A 48 -2.88 -3.35 19.61
CA ALA A 48 -1.60 -2.79 19.17
C ALA A 48 -1.09 -3.49 17.90
N LYS A 49 -1.17 -4.82 17.79
CA LYS A 49 -0.78 -5.57 16.58
C LYS A 49 -1.67 -5.21 15.39
N THR A 50 -2.98 -5.11 15.59
CA THR A 50 -3.93 -4.72 14.54
C THR A 50 -3.64 -3.31 14.03
N LEU A 51 -3.38 -2.38 14.93
CA LEU A 51 -3.00 -1.00 14.56
C LEU A 51 -1.67 -0.96 13.84
N LEU A 52 -0.68 -1.74 14.27
CA LEU A 52 0.62 -1.82 13.61
C LEU A 52 0.48 -2.35 12.18
N ASN A 53 -0.23 -3.46 11.98
CA ASN A 53 -0.49 -3.99 10.63
C ASN A 53 -1.22 -2.98 9.74
N ALA A 54 -2.16 -2.22 10.30
CA ALA A 54 -2.87 -1.18 9.56
C ALA A 54 -1.96 0.01 9.20
N ALA A 55 -1.09 0.41 10.12
CA ALA A 55 -0.11 1.47 9.90
C ALA A 55 0.92 1.06 8.84
N ASP A 56 1.46 -0.17 8.95
CA ASP A 56 2.40 -0.73 7.98
C ASP A 56 1.77 -0.81 6.58
N HIS A 57 0.50 -1.23 6.51
CA HIS A 57 -0.22 -1.25 5.23
C HIS A 57 -0.37 0.14 4.63
N SER A 58 -0.80 1.11 5.44
CA SER A 58 -0.94 2.50 4.98
C SER A 58 0.39 3.06 4.50
N TYR A 59 1.45 2.85 5.28
CA TYR A 59 2.80 3.26 4.90
C TYR A 59 3.26 2.60 3.60
N ALA A 60 3.04 1.30 3.45
CA ALA A 60 3.42 0.56 2.24
C ALA A 60 2.71 1.08 0.98
N VAL A 61 1.40 1.34 1.07
CA VAL A 61 0.62 1.91 -0.04
C VAL A 61 1.13 3.31 -0.40
N ASP A 62 1.38 4.16 0.59
CA ASP A 62 1.88 5.52 0.38
C ASP A 62 3.30 5.54 -0.23
N ASN A 63 4.11 4.53 0.07
CA ASN A 63 5.45 4.35 -0.48
C ASN A 63 5.50 3.44 -1.73
N ASN A 64 4.36 3.24 -2.40
CA ASN A 64 4.25 2.54 -3.67
C ASN A 64 4.67 1.06 -3.64
N ALA A 65 4.36 0.33 -2.57
CA ALA A 65 4.53 -1.11 -2.54
C ALA A 65 3.74 -1.79 -3.68
N LEU A 66 4.31 -2.84 -4.24
CA LEU A 66 3.75 -3.58 -5.38
C LEU A 66 2.90 -4.76 -4.96
N ALA A 67 3.37 -5.48 -3.94
CA ALA A 67 2.74 -6.67 -3.41
C ALA A 67 3.13 -6.86 -1.94
N ALA A 68 2.48 -7.81 -1.28
CA ALA A 68 2.78 -8.20 0.09
C ALA A 68 2.74 -9.73 0.25
N VAL A 69 3.65 -10.27 1.03
CA VAL A 69 3.68 -11.68 1.42
C VAL A 69 3.04 -11.83 2.80
N TRP A 70 2.10 -12.75 2.94
CA TRP A 70 1.51 -13.10 4.22
C TRP A 70 2.44 -13.99 5.05
N LYS A 71 2.63 -13.65 6.32
CA LYS A 71 3.38 -14.42 7.31
C LYS A 71 2.51 -14.75 8.51
N SER A 72 2.25 -16.05 8.72
CA SER A 72 1.29 -16.53 9.72
C SER A 72 1.89 -16.68 11.13
N ARG A 73 3.22 -16.73 11.25
CA ARG A 73 3.91 -16.97 12.54
C ARG A 73 3.30 -18.07 13.42
N GLY A 74 2.90 -19.17 12.82
CA GLY A 74 2.29 -20.29 13.53
C GLY A 74 0.81 -20.09 13.92
N CYS A 75 0.15 -19.06 13.39
CA CYS A 75 -1.30 -18.90 13.53
C CYS A 75 -2.01 -20.02 12.79
N LYS A 76 -2.75 -20.86 13.50
CA LYS A 76 -3.49 -21.99 12.93
C LYS A 76 -4.61 -21.55 11.98
N GLU A 77 -5.31 -20.46 12.32
CA GLU A 77 -6.42 -19.92 11.53
C GLU A 77 -5.99 -19.41 10.15
N HIS A 78 -4.75 -18.95 10.03
CA HIS A 78 -4.24 -18.38 8.80
C HIS A 78 -3.03 -19.15 8.24
N ALA A 79 -2.85 -20.41 8.67
CA ALA A 79 -1.74 -21.25 8.21
C ALA A 79 -1.76 -21.44 6.68
N GLU A 80 -2.93 -21.54 6.09
CA GLU A 80 -3.15 -21.64 4.64
C GLU A 80 -2.67 -20.43 3.84
N ARG A 81 -2.50 -19.28 4.48
CA ARG A 81 -2.04 -18.03 3.86
C ARG A 81 -0.53 -17.83 3.97
N GLU A 82 0.17 -18.70 4.69
CA GLU A 82 1.64 -18.59 4.82
C GLU A 82 2.32 -18.58 3.46
N GLY A 83 3.11 -17.55 3.21
CA GLY A 83 3.86 -17.39 1.96
C GLY A 83 3.04 -16.94 0.75
N ARG A 84 1.72 -16.80 0.85
CA ARG A 84 0.89 -16.28 -0.24
C ARG A 84 1.24 -14.83 -0.56
N ILE A 85 1.21 -14.48 -1.85
CA ILE A 85 1.61 -13.17 -2.35
C ILE A 85 0.42 -12.45 -2.95
N TYR A 86 0.02 -11.37 -2.33
CA TYR A 86 -1.10 -10.54 -2.72
C TYR A 86 -0.61 -9.26 -3.39
N THR A 87 -1.19 -8.94 -4.53
CA THR A 87 -0.87 -7.71 -5.27
C THR A 87 -1.59 -6.51 -4.67
N ILE A 88 -0.93 -5.35 -4.58
CA ILE A 88 -1.58 -4.12 -4.12
C ILE A 88 -2.31 -3.46 -5.28
N LYS A 89 -3.63 -3.33 -5.14
CA LYS A 89 -4.51 -2.71 -6.14
C LYS A 89 -4.12 -1.24 -6.36
N GLY A 90 -3.98 -0.85 -7.61
CA GLY A 90 -3.64 0.54 -7.94
C GLY A 90 -2.15 0.88 -7.85
N SER A 91 -1.26 -0.08 -7.56
CA SER A 91 0.19 0.14 -7.61
C SER A 91 0.64 0.62 -9.00
N TRP A 92 1.73 1.40 -9.04
CA TRP A 92 2.26 1.95 -10.29
C TRP A 92 2.63 0.87 -11.32
N ALA A 93 3.07 -0.29 -10.86
CA ALA A 93 3.46 -1.40 -11.74
C ALA A 93 2.25 -2.07 -12.41
N ILE A 94 1.09 -2.14 -11.73
CA ILE A 94 -0.19 -2.56 -12.34
C ILE A 94 -0.61 -1.52 -13.39
N LYS A 95 -0.57 -0.22 -13.04
CA LYS A 95 -0.95 0.87 -13.98
C LYS A 95 -0.08 0.88 -15.24
N LYS A 96 1.20 0.58 -15.09
CA LYS A 96 2.15 0.46 -16.21
C LYS A 96 2.13 -0.91 -16.91
N LYS A 97 1.26 -1.82 -16.50
CA LYS A 97 1.15 -3.20 -17.04
C LYS A 97 2.48 -3.96 -16.97
N LEU A 98 3.29 -3.71 -15.93
CA LEU A 98 4.55 -4.41 -15.69
C LEU A 98 4.35 -5.67 -14.85
N ILE A 99 3.32 -5.67 -14.01
CA ILE A 99 2.92 -6.83 -13.23
C ILE A 99 1.45 -7.17 -13.50
N LYS A 100 1.10 -8.42 -13.30
CA LYS A 100 -0.27 -8.94 -13.28
C LYS A 100 -0.62 -9.38 -11.87
N PRO A 101 -1.92 -9.45 -11.52
CA PRO A 101 -2.33 -10.02 -10.24
C PRO A 101 -1.71 -11.40 -10.05
N GLY A 102 -1.20 -11.68 -8.85
CA GLY A 102 -0.76 -13.02 -8.47
C GLY A 102 -1.92 -13.99 -8.39
N VAL A 103 -1.60 -15.29 -8.24
CA VAL A 103 -2.60 -16.36 -8.08
C VAL A 103 -3.50 -16.09 -6.87
N ASP A 104 -2.97 -15.45 -5.82
CA ASP A 104 -3.68 -15.16 -4.58
C ASP A 104 -4.53 -13.88 -4.65
N GLY A 105 -4.52 -13.16 -5.78
CA GLY A 105 -5.35 -11.98 -6.01
C GLY A 105 -4.79 -10.70 -5.41
N PHE A 106 -5.70 -9.81 -4.98
CA PHE A 106 -5.36 -8.51 -4.44
C PHE A 106 -5.44 -8.46 -2.91
N LEU A 107 -4.49 -7.77 -2.28
CA LEU A 107 -4.48 -7.56 -0.84
C LEU A 107 -5.71 -6.78 -0.35
N ASN A 108 -6.21 -5.87 -1.17
CA ASN A 108 -7.38 -5.05 -0.83
C ASN A 108 -8.69 -5.87 -0.72
N ASP A 109 -8.71 -7.07 -1.28
CA ASP A 109 -9.90 -7.93 -1.30
C ASP A 109 -9.92 -8.91 -0.12
N ILE A 110 -8.89 -8.89 0.73
CA ILE A 110 -8.78 -9.72 1.94
C ILE A 110 -8.64 -8.86 3.20
N PRO A 111 -9.15 -9.33 4.34
CA PRO A 111 -8.92 -8.63 5.61
C PRO A 111 -7.43 -8.71 5.99
N LEU A 112 -6.88 -7.59 6.45
CA LEU A 112 -5.54 -7.57 7.05
C LEU A 112 -5.52 -8.41 8.34
N PRO A 113 -4.33 -8.91 8.74
CA PRO A 113 -4.20 -9.68 9.98
C PRO A 113 -4.70 -8.87 11.18
N ARG A 114 -5.64 -9.46 11.93
CA ARG A 114 -6.20 -8.90 13.16
C ARG A 114 -6.09 -9.93 14.27
N ASP A 115 -5.94 -9.47 15.49
CA ASP A 115 -6.01 -10.29 16.71
C ASP A 115 -5.11 -11.54 16.73
N CYS A 116 -4.16 -11.66 15.83
CA CYS A 116 -3.26 -12.79 15.70
C CYS A 116 -1.79 -12.35 15.53
N GLY A 117 -0.88 -13.32 15.44
CA GLY A 117 0.55 -13.05 15.22
C GLY A 117 0.95 -12.83 13.77
N CYS A 118 0.01 -12.90 12.84
CA CYS A 118 0.27 -12.70 11.41
C CYS A 118 0.71 -11.27 11.11
N TYR A 119 1.52 -11.13 10.07
CA TYR A 119 1.98 -9.84 9.55
C TYR A 119 2.24 -9.91 8.05
N MET A 120 2.47 -8.78 7.41
CA MET A 120 2.73 -8.67 5.99
C MET A 120 4.17 -8.20 5.76
N ILE A 121 4.83 -8.77 4.74
CA ILE A 121 6.12 -8.27 4.24
C ILE A 121 5.86 -7.62 2.89
N TYR A 122 6.08 -6.32 2.79
CA TYR A 122 5.80 -5.54 1.59
C TYR A 122 6.99 -5.53 0.62
N MET A 123 6.69 -5.65 -0.67
CA MET A 123 7.66 -5.64 -1.76
C MET A 123 7.50 -4.37 -2.60
N TYR A 124 8.59 -3.63 -2.78
CA TYR A 124 8.62 -2.32 -3.46
C TYR A 124 9.26 -2.37 -4.84
N ASN A 125 9.92 -3.49 -5.16
CA ASN A 125 10.79 -3.58 -6.33
C ASN A 125 10.35 -4.76 -7.22
N LEU A 126 10.41 -4.59 -8.53
CA LEU A 126 10.04 -5.65 -9.47
C LEU A 126 10.92 -6.89 -9.34
N ARG A 127 12.20 -6.71 -8.95
CA ARG A 127 13.13 -7.85 -8.78
C ARG A 127 12.79 -8.75 -7.59
N SER A 128 12.06 -8.24 -6.60
CA SER A 128 11.63 -9.03 -5.44
C SER A 128 10.36 -9.83 -5.70
N LEU A 129 9.69 -9.60 -6.83
CA LEU A 129 8.48 -10.32 -7.21
C LEU A 129 8.81 -11.64 -7.90
N PRO A 130 7.98 -12.70 -7.71
CA PRO A 130 8.11 -13.93 -8.46
C PRO A 130 7.96 -13.68 -9.96
N PRO A 131 8.73 -14.40 -10.81
CA PRO A 131 8.64 -14.25 -12.27
C PRO A 131 7.24 -14.46 -12.83
N SER A 132 6.42 -15.29 -12.18
CA SER A 132 5.03 -15.55 -12.54
C SER A 132 4.12 -14.31 -12.49
N MET A 133 4.47 -13.33 -11.68
CA MET A 133 3.76 -12.05 -11.56
C MET A 133 4.27 -10.98 -12.54
N LEU A 134 5.43 -11.19 -13.14
CA LEU A 134 6.01 -10.24 -14.08
C LEU A 134 5.43 -10.43 -15.48
N THR A 135 5.24 -9.34 -16.20
CA THR A 135 4.90 -9.39 -17.63
C THR A 135 6.18 -9.54 -18.47
N PRO A 136 6.10 -10.01 -19.72
CA PRO A 136 7.28 -10.12 -20.60
C PRO A 136 8.03 -8.79 -20.77
N SER A 137 7.30 -7.67 -20.78
CA SER A 137 7.89 -6.33 -20.84
C SER A 137 8.70 -5.98 -19.58
N ALA A 138 8.21 -6.36 -18.41
CA ALA A 138 8.94 -6.16 -17.15
C ALA A 138 10.21 -7.03 -17.11
N ILE A 139 10.12 -8.31 -17.50
CA ILE A 139 11.27 -9.22 -17.54
C ILE A 139 12.36 -8.65 -18.46
N LYS A 140 11.97 -8.20 -19.67
CA LYS A 140 12.91 -7.58 -20.61
C LYS A 140 13.57 -6.31 -20.07
N SER A 141 12.84 -5.52 -19.29
CA SER A 141 13.39 -4.29 -18.68
C SER A 141 14.35 -4.57 -17.52
N LEU A 142 14.24 -5.71 -16.85
CA LEU A 142 15.10 -6.12 -15.74
C LEU A 142 16.43 -6.77 -16.22
N GLN A 143 16.49 -7.18 -17.48
CA GLN A 143 17.68 -7.80 -18.09
C GLN A 143 18.64 -6.78 -18.74
N LYS A 144 18.23 -5.52 -18.85
CA LYS A 144 19.05 -4.41 -19.29
C LYS A 144 19.82 -3.79 -18.13
#